data_abed2922c63d9ace07f62bf51c6895b5
#
_entry.id   abed2922c63d9ace07f62bf51c6895b5
#
_cell.length_a   1.000
_cell.length_b   1.000
_cell.length_c   1.000
_cell.angle_alpha   90.00
_cell.angle_beta   90.00
_cell.angle_gamma   90.00
#
_symmetry.space_group_name_H-M   'P 1'
#
loop_
_entity.id
_entity.type
_entity.pdbx_description
1 polymer ?
#
loop_
_entity_poly.entity_id
_entity_poly.type
_entity_poly.pdbx_seq_one_letter_code
_entity_poly.pdbx_strand_id
1 'polypeptide(L)'
;MREKKSIKNKINENIEIEEDDKTINKEEETKNIKSSKKGNRSTKGKTEKIEDDITTNKQHDTVEVNRKRKNNEINESDDNLKSAKKSKINIGIDEEENVDIPRIIFTGIDDHYVNIVKDLGGIVEESWENCTHLVTDKIRRTVKFLCVLATGKKIVSLNWVKASKKAGKFLDPNKYILKDPASEKKWKFTMKSSLKTAHDNRDNPLFKGLTFYMTPNTKPPFDEMETIINAAGGTLIKDLPEEVDNDIVILSCPDDSSVCKSLVKQGYDNIHSNEFILSGILKQSVDYKSYKMKFENTTKSHSTSGGRKRKR
;
A
#
# COMPACT_ATOMS: atom_id res chain seq x y z
N MET A 1 5.20 -0.37 -50.70
CA MET A 1 6.29 0.41 -50.10
C MET A 1 5.82 1.44 -49.08
N ARG A 2 4.57 1.88 -49.05
CA ARG A 2 4.04 2.85 -48.05
C ARG A 2 3.72 2.27 -46.68
N GLU A 3 3.35 1.02 -46.58
CA GLU A 3 3.01 0.38 -45.28
C GLU A 3 4.23 0.06 -44.41
N LYS A 4 5.40 -0.23 -45.00
CA LYS A 4 6.63 -0.52 -44.23
C LYS A 4 7.26 0.73 -43.58
N LYS A 5 6.94 1.94 -44.07
CA LYS A 5 7.39 3.19 -43.43
C LYS A 5 6.55 3.59 -42.22
N SER A 6 5.25 3.24 -42.20
CA SER A 6 4.35 3.52 -41.07
C SER A 6 4.68 2.68 -39.84
N ILE A 7 5.14 1.45 -40.02
CA ILE A 7 5.50 0.54 -38.92
C ILE A 7 6.83 0.95 -38.29
N LYS A 8 7.81 1.43 -39.08
CA LYS A 8 9.09 1.90 -38.54
C LYS A 8 8.96 3.16 -37.69
N ASN A 9 8.07 4.07 -38.06
CA ASN A 9 7.87 5.30 -37.26
C ASN A 9 7.14 5.02 -35.92
N LYS A 10 6.23 4.04 -35.87
CA LYS A 10 5.59 3.64 -34.60
C LYS A 10 6.53 2.88 -33.64
N ILE A 11 7.56 2.22 -34.16
CA ILE A 11 8.57 1.54 -33.34
C ILE A 11 9.55 2.55 -32.76
N ASN A 12 9.93 3.59 -33.51
CA ASN A 12 10.83 4.62 -33.02
C ASN A 12 10.19 5.53 -31.95
N GLU A 13 8.88 5.85 -32.06
CA GLU A 13 8.16 6.62 -31.03
C GLU A 13 8.05 5.87 -29.70
N ASN A 14 8.02 4.54 -29.71
CA ASN A 14 7.98 3.73 -28.48
C ASN A 14 9.37 3.53 -27.83
N ILE A 15 10.45 3.69 -28.60
CA ILE A 15 11.83 3.56 -28.07
C ILE A 15 12.28 4.88 -27.43
N GLU A 16 11.89 6.03 -27.97
CA GLU A 16 12.20 7.35 -27.37
C GLU A 16 11.53 7.58 -26.02
N ILE A 17 10.36 6.99 -25.77
CA ILE A 17 9.65 7.12 -24.48
C ILE A 17 10.29 6.27 -23.35
N GLU A 18 11.02 5.19 -23.68
CA GLU A 18 11.73 4.37 -22.69
C GLU A 18 13.12 4.91 -22.33
N GLU A 19 13.75 5.70 -23.20
CA GLU A 19 15.07 6.31 -22.91
C GLU A 19 14.96 7.57 -22.03
N ASP A 20 13.90 8.34 -22.13
CA ASP A 20 13.67 9.53 -21.29
C ASP A 20 13.43 9.18 -19.80
N ASP A 21 12.82 8.03 -19.51
CA ASP A 21 12.59 7.58 -18.11
C ASP A 21 13.90 7.08 -17.45
N LYS A 22 14.89 6.63 -18.22
CA LYS A 22 16.22 6.22 -17.70
C LYS A 22 17.15 7.41 -17.43
N THR A 23 16.98 8.50 -18.15
CA THR A 23 17.84 9.68 -18.02
C THR A 23 17.47 10.51 -16.80
N ILE A 24 16.18 10.60 -16.47
CA ILE A 24 15.67 11.34 -15.30
C ILE A 24 16.11 10.67 -13.98
N ASN A 25 16.13 9.32 -13.90
CA ASN A 25 16.59 8.61 -12.72
C ASN A 25 18.10 8.71 -12.48
N LYS A 26 18.91 8.90 -13.53
CA LYS A 26 20.36 9.10 -13.38
C LYS A 26 20.75 10.50 -12.90
N GLU A 27 19.97 11.52 -13.24
CA GLU A 27 20.25 12.90 -12.79
C GLU A 27 19.84 13.14 -11.32
N GLU A 28 18.83 12.45 -10.79
CA GLU A 28 18.48 12.53 -9.37
C GLU A 28 19.49 11.81 -8.47
N GLU A 29 20.04 10.67 -8.88
CA GLU A 29 21.11 10.00 -8.12
C GLU A 29 22.42 10.80 -8.06
N THR A 30 22.78 11.52 -9.14
CA THR A 30 24.00 12.34 -9.16
C THR A 30 23.87 13.64 -8.36
N LYS A 31 22.68 14.17 -8.16
CA LYS A 31 22.43 15.35 -7.30
C LYS A 31 22.50 15.00 -5.82
N ASN A 32 22.06 13.82 -5.40
CA ASN A 32 22.16 13.36 -4.01
C ASN A 32 23.59 13.05 -3.55
N ILE A 33 24.48 12.65 -4.45
CA ILE A 33 25.90 12.37 -4.14
C ILE A 33 26.73 13.65 -4.00
N LYS A 34 26.31 14.78 -4.63
CA LYS A 34 27.03 16.05 -4.54
C LYS A 34 26.70 16.90 -3.31
N SER A 35 25.59 16.65 -2.64
CA SER A 35 25.20 17.39 -1.42
C SER A 35 25.82 16.84 -0.12
N SER A 36 26.37 15.63 -0.11
CA SER A 36 26.96 14.99 1.07
C SER A 36 28.48 15.16 1.22
N LYS A 37 29.16 15.95 0.34
CA LYS A 37 30.62 16.16 0.39
C LYS A 37 31.09 17.56 0.76
N LYS A 38 30.27 18.39 1.40
CA LYS A 38 30.73 19.69 1.95
C LYS A 38 30.37 19.76 3.44
N GLY A 39 31.32 19.34 4.26
CA GLY A 39 31.26 19.61 5.68
C GLY A 39 32.06 18.63 6.54
N ASN A 40 33.37 18.56 6.37
CA ASN A 40 34.24 18.17 7.47
C ASN A 40 35.65 18.71 7.25
N ARG A 41 35.96 19.78 7.96
CA ARG A 41 37.33 20.23 8.16
C ARG A 41 37.54 20.60 9.61
N SER A 42 38.25 19.68 10.27
CA SER A 42 39.18 19.81 11.38
C SER A 42 38.86 20.68 12.61
N THR A 43 38.90 20.05 13.79
CA THR A 43 39.85 20.46 14.84
C THR A 43 40.28 19.23 15.65
N LYS A 44 41.62 19.14 15.81
CA LYS A 44 42.34 18.21 16.68
C LYS A 44 42.20 18.64 18.17
N GLY A 45 42.15 17.65 19.05
CA GLY A 45 42.69 17.95 20.39
C GLY A 45 42.07 17.16 21.52
N LYS A 46 42.89 16.21 21.98
CA LYS A 46 43.16 15.70 23.33
C LYS A 46 42.29 14.58 23.90
N THR A 47 42.98 13.48 23.98
CA THR A 47 42.84 12.30 24.86
C THR A 47 42.81 12.69 26.34
N GLU A 48 41.90 12.08 27.09
CA GLU A 48 42.19 11.59 28.47
C GLU A 48 41.29 10.36 28.75
N LYS A 49 41.99 9.29 29.17
CA LYS A 49 41.48 8.03 29.72
C LYS A 49 41.03 8.25 31.16
N ILE A 50 39.94 7.63 31.57
CA ILE A 50 39.81 7.06 32.94
C ILE A 50 38.94 5.80 32.80
N GLU A 51 39.48 4.71 33.33
CA GLU A 51 38.94 3.36 33.50
C GLU A 51 38.15 3.25 34.83
N ASP A 52 37.31 2.20 34.89
CA ASP A 52 36.80 1.46 36.06
C ASP A 52 35.71 2.12 36.90
N ASP A 53 34.64 1.47 37.31
CA ASP A 53 34.50 0.21 38.02
C ASP A 53 33.03 -0.27 38.12
N ILE A 54 32.92 -1.58 38.26
CA ILE A 54 31.79 -2.44 38.53
C ILE A 54 31.13 -2.13 39.89
N THR A 55 29.79 -2.22 40.01
CA THR A 55 29.14 -3.11 40.98
C THR A 55 27.61 -3.19 40.85
N THR A 56 27.15 -4.39 40.85
CA THR A 56 25.82 -4.97 41.10
C THR A 56 25.14 -4.42 42.37
N ASN A 57 23.80 -4.24 42.33
CA ASN A 57 22.94 -4.81 43.35
C ASN A 57 21.44 -4.91 42.91
N LYS A 58 20.91 -6.11 43.09
CA LYS A 58 19.49 -6.46 43.15
C LYS A 58 18.90 -5.89 44.44
N GLN A 59 17.62 -5.48 44.41
CA GLN A 59 16.65 -5.93 45.40
C GLN A 59 15.22 -5.55 45.02
N HIS A 60 14.37 -6.55 45.10
CA HIS A 60 12.92 -6.58 45.23
C HIS A 60 12.41 -5.63 46.34
N ASP A 61 11.25 -5.00 46.07
CA ASP A 61 10.25 -4.88 47.14
C ASP A 61 8.85 -4.72 46.52
N THR A 62 8.02 -5.73 46.83
CA THR A 62 6.57 -5.79 46.70
C THR A 62 5.93 -5.02 47.85
N VAL A 63 4.93 -4.18 47.55
CA VAL A 63 3.99 -3.72 48.58
C VAL A 63 2.57 -3.82 48.10
N GLU A 64 1.87 -4.82 48.64
CA GLU A 64 0.41 -4.89 48.74
C GLU A 64 -0.08 -3.86 49.77
N VAL A 65 -1.16 -3.14 49.49
CA VAL A 65 -2.02 -2.60 50.57
C VAL A 65 -3.48 -2.50 50.09
N ASN A 66 -4.26 -3.47 50.51
CA ASN A 66 -5.54 -3.46 51.24
C ASN A 66 -6.67 -2.50 50.81
N ARG A 67 -7.73 -3.22 50.47
CA ARG A 67 -9.14 -2.80 50.48
C ARG A 67 -9.63 -2.50 51.90
N LYS A 68 -10.39 -1.44 52.11
CA LYS A 68 -11.41 -1.33 53.16
C LYS A 68 -12.71 -0.76 52.61
N ARG A 69 -13.74 -1.64 52.59
CA ARG A 69 -15.16 -1.29 52.52
C ARG A 69 -15.60 -0.69 53.86
N LYS A 70 -16.50 0.32 53.78
CA LYS A 70 -17.42 0.60 54.86
C LYS A 70 -18.76 1.00 54.21
N ASN A 71 -19.74 0.14 54.42
CA ASN A 71 -21.18 0.42 54.40
C ASN A 71 -21.53 1.32 55.59
N ASN A 72 -22.47 2.19 55.40
CA ASN A 72 -23.48 2.49 56.44
C ASN A 72 -24.77 2.99 55.80
N GLU A 73 -25.82 2.31 56.25
CA GLU A 73 -27.23 2.49 55.90
C GLU A 73 -27.86 3.60 56.75
N ILE A 74 -28.99 4.12 56.15
CA ILE A 74 -30.28 4.52 56.73
C ILE A 74 -30.36 5.76 57.66
N ASN A 75 -31.18 6.75 57.27
CA ASN A 75 -32.52 6.98 57.82
C ASN A 75 -33.23 8.15 57.13
N GLU A 76 -34.52 7.90 56.91
CA GLU A 76 -35.57 8.84 56.51
C GLU A 76 -35.89 9.86 57.59
N SER A 77 -36.30 11.07 57.22
CA SER A 77 -37.52 11.70 57.72
C SER A 77 -37.77 13.05 57.08
N ASP A 78 -39.04 13.24 56.84
CA ASP A 78 -39.85 14.30 56.26
C ASP A 78 -39.56 15.73 56.69
N ASP A 79 -39.86 16.67 55.83
CA ASP A 79 -40.91 17.68 55.79
C ASP A 79 -40.47 19.11 55.33
N ASN A 80 -41.22 19.56 54.36
CA ASN A 80 -41.83 20.87 54.13
C ASN A 80 -41.05 22.10 53.59
N LEU A 81 -41.46 22.44 52.40
CA LEU A 81 -41.94 23.75 51.90
C LEU A 81 -40.99 24.96 51.91
N LYS A 82 -40.55 25.38 50.77
CA LYS A 82 -40.93 26.70 50.16
C LYS A 82 -40.20 26.96 48.81
N SER A 83 -41.01 27.35 47.86
CA SER A 83 -40.68 27.77 46.49
C SER A 83 -39.58 28.82 46.41
N ALA A 84 -38.55 28.52 45.58
CA ALA A 84 -37.76 29.53 44.90
C ALA A 84 -37.52 29.09 43.47
N LYS A 85 -37.94 29.88 42.51
CA LYS A 85 -37.69 29.75 41.07
C LYS A 85 -36.18 29.64 40.82
N LYS A 86 -35.68 28.44 40.50
CA LYS A 86 -34.34 28.23 40.02
C LYS A 86 -34.42 27.94 38.52
N SER A 87 -33.98 28.94 37.75
CA SER A 87 -33.74 28.80 36.33
C SER A 87 -32.94 27.53 36.09
N LYS A 88 -33.50 26.59 35.31
CA LYS A 88 -32.79 25.43 34.79
C LYS A 88 -31.71 25.95 33.84
N ILE A 89 -30.49 26.01 34.28
CA ILE A 89 -29.35 25.99 33.41
C ILE A 89 -29.30 24.55 32.89
N ASN A 90 -29.76 24.35 31.66
CA ASN A 90 -29.53 23.14 30.90
C ASN A 90 -28.04 23.14 30.60
N ILE A 91 -27.24 22.48 31.44
CA ILE A 91 -25.90 22.05 31.08
C ILE A 91 -26.18 20.94 30.07
N GLY A 92 -26.15 21.30 28.77
CA GLY A 92 -25.99 20.31 27.71
C GLY A 92 -24.73 19.52 28.05
N ILE A 93 -24.91 18.27 28.42
CA ILE A 93 -23.85 17.28 28.33
C ILE A 93 -23.67 17.20 26.82
N ASP A 94 -22.67 17.94 26.32
CA ASP A 94 -22.13 17.68 24.98
C ASP A 94 -21.78 16.20 24.99
N GLU A 95 -22.52 15.41 24.20
CA GLU A 95 -22.13 14.05 23.83
C GLU A 95 -20.70 14.22 23.31
N GLU A 96 -19.71 13.69 24.02
CA GLU A 96 -18.35 13.57 23.52
C GLU A 96 -18.48 12.83 22.19
N GLU A 97 -18.48 13.59 21.07
CA GLU A 97 -18.28 13.03 19.75
C GLU A 97 -17.04 12.15 19.87
N ASN A 98 -17.22 10.87 19.73
CA ASN A 98 -16.13 9.90 19.65
C ASN A 98 -15.33 10.25 18.39
N VAL A 99 -14.47 11.25 18.51
CA VAL A 99 -13.62 11.75 17.43
C VAL A 99 -12.57 10.70 17.21
N ASP A 100 -12.80 9.82 16.24
CA ASP A 100 -11.80 8.86 15.77
C ASP A 100 -10.50 9.61 15.43
N ILE A 101 -9.50 9.48 16.31
CA ILE A 101 -8.21 10.14 16.15
C ILE A 101 -7.58 9.66 14.83
N PRO A 102 -7.28 10.57 13.88
CA PRO A 102 -6.68 10.19 12.61
C PRO A 102 -5.31 9.54 12.80
N ARG A 103 -5.17 8.31 12.30
CA ARG A 103 -3.93 7.53 12.26
C ARG A 103 -3.37 7.64 10.85
N ILE A 104 -2.27 8.36 10.69
CA ILE A 104 -1.80 8.85 9.39
C ILE A 104 -0.49 8.19 9.01
N ILE A 105 -0.43 7.63 7.80
CA ILE A 105 0.81 7.16 7.18
C ILE A 105 1.16 8.06 5.99
N PHE A 106 2.45 8.31 5.80
CA PHE A 106 2.97 9.09 4.69
C PHE A 106 3.67 8.21 3.65
N THR A 107 3.58 8.59 2.37
CA THR A 107 4.43 8.03 1.32
C THR A 107 4.85 9.12 0.33
N GLY A 108 6.17 9.23 0.11
CA GLY A 108 6.76 10.24 -0.78
C GLY A 108 6.59 11.67 -0.30
N ILE A 109 6.46 11.89 1.01
CA ILE A 109 6.29 13.19 1.67
C ILE A 109 7.42 13.38 2.68
N ASP A 110 7.88 14.61 2.83
CA ASP A 110 8.91 15.03 3.77
C ASP A 110 8.44 14.90 5.24
N ASP A 111 9.34 14.51 6.14
CA ASP A 111 9.08 14.30 7.57
C ASP A 111 8.62 15.56 8.32
N HIS A 112 8.82 16.75 7.74
CA HIS A 112 8.31 18.01 8.32
C HIS A 112 6.82 17.97 8.64
N TYR A 113 6.02 17.21 7.89
CA TYR A 113 4.57 17.10 8.10
C TYR A 113 4.16 16.18 9.25
N VAL A 114 5.07 15.35 9.74
CA VAL A 114 4.88 14.47 10.91
C VAL A 114 4.55 15.31 12.16
N ASN A 115 5.31 16.37 12.39
CA ASN A 115 5.08 17.25 13.54
C ASN A 115 3.73 17.96 13.49
N ILE A 116 3.31 18.39 12.29
CA ILE A 116 1.99 19.01 12.11
C ILE A 116 0.85 18.08 12.52
N VAL A 117 0.95 16.79 12.15
CA VAL A 117 -0.04 15.78 12.54
C VAL A 117 -0.08 15.59 14.06
N LYS A 118 1.08 15.51 14.71
CA LYS A 118 1.19 15.38 16.17
C LYS A 118 0.63 16.60 16.88
N ASP A 119 0.94 17.81 16.41
CA ASP A 119 0.43 19.08 16.97
C ASP A 119 -1.09 19.18 16.88
N LEU A 120 -1.72 18.55 15.88
CA LEU A 120 -3.16 18.47 15.71
C LEU A 120 -3.82 17.34 16.52
N GLY A 121 -3.04 16.56 17.31
CA GLY A 121 -3.53 15.43 18.09
C GLY A 121 -3.72 14.13 17.28
N GLY A 122 -3.17 14.04 16.06
CA GLY A 122 -3.18 12.81 15.25
C GLY A 122 -2.02 11.88 15.60
N ILE A 123 -2.13 10.62 15.16
CA ILE A 123 -1.11 9.59 15.31
C ILE A 123 -0.43 9.37 13.95
N VAL A 124 0.91 9.31 13.95
CA VAL A 124 1.67 8.95 12.74
C VAL A 124 2.05 7.48 12.82
N GLU A 125 1.67 6.74 11.80
CA GLU A 125 1.86 5.30 11.70
C GLU A 125 3.01 4.96 10.74
N GLU A 126 3.71 3.88 11.03
CA GLU A 126 4.74 3.32 10.16
C GLU A 126 4.16 2.23 9.25
N SER A 127 3.14 1.52 9.73
CA SER A 127 2.46 0.43 9.03
C SER A 127 1.10 0.85 8.46
N TRP A 128 0.78 0.33 7.28
CA TRP A 128 -0.48 0.61 6.59
C TRP A 128 -1.69 -0.04 7.30
N GLU A 129 -1.49 -1.14 8.03
CA GLU A 129 -2.54 -1.88 8.73
C GLU A 129 -3.26 -1.00 9.75
N ASN A 130 -2.50 -0.23 10.49
CA ASN A 130 -3.00 0.58 11.59
C ASN A 130 -3.50 1.96 11.16
N CYS A 131 -3.21 2.39 9.92
CA CYS A 131 -3.59 3.72 9.49
C CYS A 131 -5.08 3.83 9.16
N THR A 132 -5.63 5.03 9.29
CA THR A 132 -6.94 5.44 8.78
C THR A 132 -6.81 6.27 7.51
N HIS A 133 -5.67 6.95 7.35
CA HIS A 133 -5.39 7.87 6.25
C HIS A 133 -3.99 7.69 5.69
N LEU A 134 -3.87 7.63 4.37
CA LEU A 134 -2.61 7.78 3.65
C LEU A 134 -2.52 9.19 3.08
N VAL A 135 -1.43 9.89 3.37
CA VAL A 135 -1.12 11.21 2.79
C VAL A 135 -0.01 11.06 1.76
N THR A 136 -0.26 11.53 0.54
CA THR A 136 0.71 11.48 -0.56
C THR A 136 0.50 12.65 -1.52
N ASP A 137 1.51 12.95 -2.35
CA ASP A 137 1.47 14.01 -3.37
C ASP A 137 0.93 13.51 -4.72
N LYS A 138 1.15 12.23 -5.06
CA LYS A 138 0.75 11.62 -6.34
C LYS A 138 0.44 10.13 -6.16
N ILE A 139 -0.20 9.54 -7.17
CA ILE A 139 -0.47 8.11 -7.20
C ILE A 139 0.84 7.36 -7.44
N ARG A 140 1.17 6.43 -6.52
CA ARG A 140 2.31 5.52 -6.61
C ARG A 140 1.82 4.09 -6.43
N ARG A 141 2.40 3.15 -7.17
CA ARG A 141 2.06 1.71 -6.99
C ARG A 141 3.01 1.04 -5.98
N THR A 142 3.23 1.71 -4.85
CA THR A 142 3.99 1.15 -3.71
C THR A 142 3.10 0.22 -2.87
N VAL A 143 3.71 -0.67 -2.10
CA VAL A 143 2.99 -1.58 -1.17
C VAL A 143 2.02 -0.79 -0.30
N LYS A 144 2.50 0.25 0.40
CA LYS A 144 1.66 1.10 1.27
C LYS A 144 0.44 1.66 0.53
N PHE A 145 0.62 2.20 -0.68
CA PHE A 145 -0.46 2.79 -1.46
C PHE A 145 -1.51 1.75 -1.89
N LEU A 146 -1.04 0.62 -2.42
CA LEU A 146 -1.93 -0.43 -2.93
C LEU A 146 -2.72 -1.09 -1.79
N CYS A 147 -2.08 -1.37 -0.64
CA CYS A 147 -2.75 -1.95 0.52
C CYS A 147 -3.80 -1.00 1.11
N VAL A 148 -3.49 0.29 1.25
CA VAL A 148 -4.44 1.29 1.75
C VAL A 148 -5.64 1.44 0.79
N LEU A 149 -5.40 1.43 -0.53
CA LEU A 149 -6.46 1.47 -1.52
C LEU A 149 -7.32 0.20 -1.48
N ALA A 150 -6.69 -0.98 -1.43
CA ALA A 150 -7.40 -2.27 -1.40
C ALA A 150 -8.33 -2.41 -0.18
N THR A 151 -7.92 -1.85 0.97
CA THR A 151 -8.70 -1.87 2.21
C THR A 151 -9.72 -0.72 2.32
N GLY A 152 -9.85 0.13 1.30
CA GLY A 152 -10.83 1.23 1.26
C GLY A 152 -10.59 2.33 2.29
N LYS A 153 -9.37 2.45 2.83
CA LYS A 153 -8.97 3.54 3.72
C LYS A 153 -8.77 4.84 2.96
N LYS A 154 -8.80 5.98 3.63
CA LYS A 154 -8.72 7.29 2.96
C LYS A 154 -7.32 7.54 2.36
N ILE A 155 -7.28 8.01 1.10
CA ILE A 155 -6.06 8.49 0.45
C ILE A 155 -6.26 9.96 0.10
N VAL A 156 -5.52 10.83 0.77
CA VAL A 156 -5.68 12.27 0.68
C VAL A 156 -4.39 12.96 0.21
N SER A 157 -4.57 14.12 -0.39
CA SER A 157 -3.45 14.95 -0.78
C SER A 157 -2.82 15.67 0.43
N LEU A 158 -1.56 16.07 0.30
CA LEU A 158 -0.86 16.87 1.31
C LEU A 158 -1.60 18.17 1.69
N ASN A 159 -2.46 18.67 0.81
CA ASN A 159 -3.27 19.86 1.09
C ASN A 159 -4.22 19.67 2.27
N TRP A 160 -4.63 18.43 2.57
CA TRP A 160 -5.42 18.13 3.74
C TRP A 160 -4.69 18.50 5.05
N VAL A 161 -3.43 18.07 5.19
CA VAL A 161 -2.59 18.37 6.36
C VAL A 161 -2.33 19.89 6.45
N LYS A 162 -2.01 20.53 5.31
CA LYS A 162 -1.77 21.99 5.27
C LYS A 162 -3.01 22.80 5.67
N ALA A 163 -4.19 22.41 5.19
CA ALA A 163 -5.45 23.09 5.49
C ALA A 163 -5.87 22.83 6.94
N SER A 164 -5.69 21.61 7.45
CA SER A 164 -5.98 21.24 8.84
C SER A 164 -5.08 22.02 9.82
N LYS A 165 -3.78 22.19 9.50
CA LYS A 165 -2.89 23.07 10.27
C LYS A 165 -3.43 24.49 10.39
N LYS A 166 -3.87 25.07 9.26
CA LYS A 166 -4.44 26.44 9.25
C LYS A 166 -5.73 26.55 10.06
N ALA A 167 -6.54 25.48 10.10
CA ALA A 167 -7.80 25.43 10.83
C ALA A 167 -7.63 25.08 12.32
N GLY A 168 -6.43 24.65 12.75
CA GLY A 168 -6.18 24.17 14.11
C GLY A 168 -6.87 22.84 14.46
N LYS A 169 -7.43 22.13 13.48
CA LYS A 169 -8.11 20.83 13.64
C LYS A 169 -8.12 20.04 12.33
N PHE A 170 -8.30 18.73 12.41
CA PHE A 170 -8.46 17.92 11.22
C PHE A 170 -9.77 18.29 10.49
N LEU A 171 -9.66 18.53 9.19
CA LEU A 171 -10.77 18.82 8.31
C LEU A 171 -11.33 17.53 7.69
N ASP A 172 -12.55 17.59 7.14
CA ASP A 172 -13.15 16.47 6.42
C ASP A 172 -12.25 15.97 5.27
N PRO A 173 -11.69 14.76 5.36
CA PRO A 173 -10.76 14.22 4.37
C PRO A 173 -11.41 14.01 2.99
N ASN A 174 -12.73 13.84 2.91
CA ASN A 174 -13.43 13.62 1.65
C ASN A 174 -13.29 14.80 0.67
N LYS A 175 -13.05 16.02 1.19
CA LYS A 175 -12.78 17.22 0.38
C LYS A 175 -11.36 17.26 -0.20
N TYR A 176 -10.47 16.41 0.30
CA TYR A 176 -9.05 16.39 -0.03
C TYR A 176 -8.57 15.07 -0.61
N ILE A 177 -9.49 14.22 -1.09
CA ILE A 177 -9.13 12.98 -1.78
C ILE A 177 -8.09 13.28 -2.86
N LEU A 178 -7.04 12.47 -2.89
CA LEU A 178 -5.94 12.61 -3.87
C LEU A 178 -6.48 12.68 -5.29
N LYS A 179 -6.00 13.66 -6.05
CA LYS A 179 -6.29 13.82 -7.48
C LYS A 179 -4.97 13.84 -8.23
N ASP A 180 -4.82 12.93 -9.16
CA ASP A 180 -3.66 12.84 -10.06
C ASP A 180 -4.15 12.45 -11.46
N PRO A 181 -4.63 13.43 -12.24
CA PRO A 181 -5.23 13.18 -13.55
C PRO A 181 -4.28 12.48 -14.54
N ALA A 182 -2.97 12.72 -14.42
CA ALA A 182 -1.97 12.08 -15.27
C ALA A 182 -1.91 10.58 -15.02
N SER A 183 -1.77 10.17 -13.75
CA SER A 183 -1.75 8.76 -13.35
C SER A 183 -3.11 8.08 -13.55
N GLU A 184 -4.22 8.76 -13.26
CA GLU A 184 -5.58 8.25 -13.52
C GLU A 184 -5.78 7.94 -15.00
N LYS A 185 -5.33 8.84 -15.89
CA LYS A 185 -5.36 8.62 -17.35
C LYS A 185 -4.44 7.47 -17.77
N LYS A 186 -3.19 7.46 -17.26
CA LYS A 186 -2.18 6.42 -17.57
C LYS A 186 -2.71 5.02 -17.26
N TRP A 187 -3.28 4.81 -16.09
CA TRP A 187 -3.77 3.49 -15.63
C TRP A 187 -5.27 3.29 -15.83
N LYS A 188 -5.97 4.22 -16.49
CA LYS A 188 -7.39 4.13 -16.89
C LYS A 188 -8.32 3.81 -15.71
N PHE A 189 -8.25 4.61 -14.65
CA PHE A 189 -9.11 4.53 -13.47
C PHE A 189 -9.38 5.92 -12.90
N THR A 190 -10.22 6.01 -11.87
CA THR A 190 -10.50 7.25 -11.14
C THR A 190 -10.35 7.00 -9.65
N MET A 191 -9.46 7.72 -8.99
CA MET A 191 -9.15 7.53 -7.56
C MET A 191 -10.41 7.57 -6.69
N LYS A 192 -11.28 8.55 -6.92
CA LYS A 192 -12.53 8.70 -6.16
C LYS A 192 -13.45 7.47 -6.29
N SER A 193 -13.58 6.92 -7.50
CA SER A 193 -14.39 5.74 -7.75
C SER A 193 -13.80 4.50 -7.10
N SER A 194 -12.49 4.29 -7.28
CA SER A 194 -11.79 3.13 -6.71
C SER A 194 -11.84 3.12 -5.18
N LEU A 195 -11.60 4.25 -4.52
CA LEU A 195 -11.73 4.39 -3.07
C LEU A 195 -13.15 4.09 -2.60
N LYS A 196 -14.15 4.61 -3.32
CA LYS A 196 -15.55 4.33 -2.97
C LYS A 196 -15.85 2.84 -3.10
N THR A 197 -15.49 2.22 -4.21
CA THR A 197 -15.74 0.78 -4.45
C THR A 197 -15.03 -0.08 -3.40
N ALA A 198 -13.75 0.19 -3.09
CA ALA A 198 -13.01 -0.54 -2.07
C ALA A 198 -13.63 -0.37 -0.67
N HIS A 199 -14.06 0.85 -0.33
CA HIS A 199 -14.74 1.12 0.93
C HIS A 199 -16.08 0.39 1.06
N ASP A 200 -16.90 0.41 0.01
CA ASP A 200 -18.21 -0.22 0.00
C ASP A 200 -18.12 -1.75 0.04
N ASN A 201 -17.01 -2.32 -0.46
CA ASN A 201 -16.74 -3.77 -0.54
C ASN A 201 -15.77 -4.29 0.54
N ARG A 202 -15.60 -3.60 1.67
CA ARG A 202 -14.64 -4.03 2.72
C ARG A 202 -14.90 -5.43 3.26
N ASP A 203 -16.15 -5.85 3.35
CA ASP A 203 -16.54 -7.19 3.80
C ASP A 203 -16.40 -8.26 2.71
N ASN A 204 -16.24 -7.83 1.46
CA ASN A 204 -16.02 -8.68 0.30
C ASN A 204 -14.90 -8.10 -0.58
N PRO A 205 -13.64 -8.15 -0.10
CA PRO A 205 -12.49 -7.52 -0.77
C PRO A 205 -12.24 -8.12 -2.15
N LEU A 206 -11.53 -7.36 -3.00
CA LEU A 206 -11.38 -7.60 -4.44
C LEU A 206 -10.94 -9.03 -4.82
N PHE A 207 -10.02 -9.62 -4.03
CA PHE A 207 -9.44 -10.94 -4.30
C PHE A 207 -9.93 -12.03 -3.36
N LYS A 208 -11.03 -11.80 -2.66
CA LYS A 208 -11.59 -12.79 -1.74
C LYS A 208 -11.84 -14.13 -2.43
N GLY A 209 -11.25 -15.19 -1.87
CA GLY A 209 -11.36 -16.54 -2.38
C GLY A 209 -10.47 -16.85 -3.59
N LEU A 210 -9.64 -15.89 -4.05
CA LEU A 210 -8.66 -16.14 -5.10
C LEU A 210 -7.33 -16.57 -4.50
N THR A 211 -6.75 -17.62 -5.11
CA THR A 211 -5.41 -18.12 -4.80
C THR A 211 -4.47 -17.75 -5.94
N PHE A 212 -3.29 -17.28 -5.57
CA PHE A 212 -2.25 -16.83 -6.48
C PHE A 212 -0.97 -17.63 -6.27
N TYR A 213 -0.24 -17.85 -7.34
CA TYR A 213 1.16 -18.29 -7.35
C TYR A 213 1.96 -17.32 -8.20
N MET A 214 3.23 -17.07 -7.86
CA MET A 214 4.06 -16.20 -8.69
C MET A 214 5.38 -16.84 -9.09
N THR A 215 5.80 -16.60 -10.33
CA THR A 215 7.08 -17.06 -10.84
C THR A 215 8.23 -16.18 -10.33
N PRO A 216 9.48 -16.71 -10.26
CA PRO A 216 10.58 -16.13 -9.48
C PRO A 216 10.98 -14.69 -9.82
N ASN A 217 10.93 -14.29 -11.12
CA ASN A 217 11.37 -12.95 -11.54
C ASN A 217 10.26 -11.90 -11.55
N THR A 218 9.04 -12.29 -11.15
CA THR A 218 7.89 -11.37 -11.08
C THR A 218 8.13 -10.27 -10.05
N LYS A 219 7.72 -9.05 -10.35
CA LYS A 219 7.85 -7.89 -9.46
C LYS A 219 6.46 -7.36 -9.06
N PRO A 220 6.32 -6.79 -7.85
CA PRO A 220 7.34 -6.70 -6.78
C PRO A 220 7.73 -8.09 -6.23
N PRO A 221 8.75 -8.18 -5.35
CA PRO A 221 9.18 -9.43 -4.71
C PRO A 221 8.05 -10.14 -3.96
N PHE A 222 8.23 -11.44 -3.67
CA PHE A 222 7.20 -12.31 -3.08
C PHE A 222 6.55 -11.69 -1.83
N ASP A 223 7.33 -11.25 -0.86
CA ASP A 223 6.82 -10.74 0.43
C ASP A 223 6.00 -9.44 0.24
N GLU A 224 6.42 -8.58 -0.69
CA GLU A 224 5.67 -7.37 -1.05
C GLU A 224 4.38 -7.71 -1.80
N MET A 225 4.43 -8.67 -2.73
CA MET A 225 3.25 -9.11 -3.47
C MET A 225 2.25 -9.83 -2.56
N GLU A 226 2.73 -10.67 -1.64
CA GLU A 226 1.92 -11.34 -0.61
C GLU A 226 1.18 -10.32 0.24
N THR A 227 1.89 -9.30 0.73
CA THR A 227 1.29 -8.20 1.50
C THR A 227 0.17 -7.50 0.72
N ILE A 228 0.38 -7.21 -0.57
CA ILE A 228 -0.60 -6.55 -1.43
C ILE A 228 -1.83 -7.45 -1.67
N ILE A 229 -1.60 -8.72 -1.98
CA ILE A 229 -2.67 -9.69 -2.25
C ILE A 229 -3.51 -9.93 -0.99
N ASN A 230 -2.86 -10.14 0.16
CA ASN A 230 -3.54 -10.32 1.44
C ASN A 230 -4.39 -9.11 1.84
N ALA A 231 -3.88 -7.88 1.62
CA ALA A 231 -4.65 -6.66 1.84
C ALA A 231 -5.92 -6.57 0.98
N ALA A 232 -5.92 -7.22 -0.18
CA ALA A 232 -7.07 -7.31 -1.09
C ALA A 232 -7.92 -8.58 -0.87
N GLY A 233 -7.62 -9.38 0.17
CA GLY A 233 -8.39 -10.57 0.57
C GLY A 233 -8.08 -11.85 -0.19
N GLY A 234 -7.00 -11.89 -1.00
CA GLY A 234 -6.52 -13.09 -1.67
C GLY A 234 -5.46 -13.84 -0.87
N THR A 235 -4.96 -14.94 -1.41
CA THR A 235 -3.90 -15.76 -0.82
C THR A 235 -2.80 -15.99 -1.86
N LEU A 236 -1.53 -15.75 -1.50
CA LEU A 236 -0.37 -16.09 -2.33
C LEU A 236 0.30 -17.34 -1.77
N ILE A 237 0.43 -18.38 -2.60
CA ILE A 237 1.07 -19.64 -2.23
C ILE A 237 2.52 -19.69 -2.76
N LYS A 238 3.39 -20.41 -2.02
CA LYS A 238 4.81 -20.57 -2.39
C LYS A 238 5.03 -21.69 -3.41
N ASP A 239 4.26 -22.76 -3.29
CA ASP A 239 4.37 -23.96 -4.11
C ASP A 239 3.01 -24.27 -4.74
N LEU A 240 3.04 -24.74 -5.99
CA LEU A 240 1.86 -25.25 -6.67
C LEU A 240 1.49 -26.63 -6.13
N PRO A 241 0.20 -27.00 -6.08
CA PRO A 241 -0.23 -28.33 -5.70
C PRO A 241 0.28 -29.40 -6.71
N GLU A 242 0.32 -30.67 -6.27
CA GLU A 242 0.74 -31.79 -7.15
C GLU A 242 -0.23 -31.97 -8.33
N GLU A 243 -1.53 -31.82 -8.09
CA GLU A 243 -2.54 -31.83 -9.13
C GLU A 243 -2.77 -30.43 -9.69
N VAL A 244 -2.96 -30.36 -11.02
CA VAL A 244 -3.19 -29.06 -11.70
C VAL A 244 -4.51 -28.46 -11.25
N ASP A 245 -4.44 -27.25 -10.73
CA ASP A 245 -5.59 -26.44 -10.35
C ASP A 245 -5.59 -25.13 -11.14
N ASN A 246 -6.53 -25.00 -12.09
CA ASN A 246 -6.68 -23.82 -12.94
C ASN A 246 -7.50 -22.69 -12.29
N ASP A 247 -7.98 -22.86 -11.06
CA ASP A 247 -8.54 -21.78 -10.26
C ASP A 247 -7.40 -20.90 -9.67
N ILE A 248 -6.19 -21.47 -9.57
CA ILE A 248 -5.00 -20.71 -9.17
C ILE A 248 -4.60 -19.73 -10.28
N VAL A 249 -4.49 -18.46 -9.94
CA VAL A 249 -3.99 -17.41 -10.83
C VAL A 249 -2.47 -17.35 -10.75
N ILE A 250 -1.79 -17.67 -11.84
CA ILE A 250 -0.33 -17.62 -11.91
C ILE A 250 0.10 -16.22 -12.37
N LEU A 251 0.88 -15.54 -11.53
CA LEU A 251 1.48 -14.25 -11.83
C LEU A 251 2.88 -14.45 -12.39
N SER A 252 3.16 -13.82 -13.53
CA SER A 252 4.44 -13.99 -14.19
C SER A 252 4.90 -12.73 -14.94
N CYS A 253 6.10 -12.80 -15.49
CA CYS A 253 6.70 -11.74 -16.30
C CYS A 253 7.39 -12.34 -17.54
N PRO A 254 7.78 -11.51 -18.53
CA PRO A 254 8.45 -11.98 -19.73
C PRO A 254 9.76 -12.76 -19.46
N ASP A 255 10.48 -12.41 -18.40
CA ASP A 255 11.75 -13.05 -18.02
C ASP A 255 11.55 -14.51 -17.59
N ASP A 256 10.35 -14.88 -17.11
CA ASP A 256 9.98 -16.23 -16.70
C ASP A 256 9.28 -17.04 -17.81
N SER A 257 9.43 -16.65 -19.09
CA SER A 257 8.75 -17.30 -20.21
C SER A 257 9.06 -18.81 -20.34
N SER A 258 10.25 -19.25 -19.93
CA SER A 258 10.63 -20.68 -19.89
C SER A 258 9.84 -21.44 -18.82
N VAL A 259 9.70 -20.86 -17.63
CA VAL A 259 8.91 -21.40 -16.51
C VAL A 259 7.44 -21.50 -16.94
N CYS A 260 6.91 -20.44 -17.51
CA CYS A 260 5.51 -20.42 -18.01
C CYS A 260 5.23 -21.48 -19.06
N LYS A 261 6.17 -21.71 -20.02
CA LYS A 261 6.03 -22.79 -21.01
C LYS A 261 6.02 -24.16 -20.38
N SER A 262 6.78 -24.37 -19.29
CA SER A 262 6.73 -25.61 -18.51
C SER A 262 5.38 -25.78 -17.81
N LEU A 263 4.86 -24.74 -17.19
CA LEU A 263 3.54 -24.74 -16.53
C LEU A 263 2.40 -25.02 -17.53
N VAL A 264 2.44 -24.41 -18.72
CA VAL A 264 1.47 -24.70 -19.79
C VAL A 264 1.54 -26.16 -20.25
N LYS A 265 2.74 -26.76 -20.33
CA LYS A 265 2.86 -28.19 -20.66
C LYS A 265 2.30 -29.10 -19.57
N GLN A 266 2.33 -28.67 -18.31
CA GLN A 266 1.73 -29.37 -17.18
C GLN A 266 0.19 -29.23 -17.16
N GLY A 267 -0.38 -28.26 -17.90
CA GLY A 267 -1.81 -28.06 -18.01
C GLY A 267 -2.32 -26.76 -17.39
N TYR A 268 -1.45 -25.92 -16.82
CA TYR A 268 -1.85 -24.61 -16.29
C TYR A 268 -2.09 -23.62 -17.44
N ASP A 269 -3.23 -22.93 -17.44
CA ASP A 269 -3.58 -21.96 -18.48
C ASP A 269 -3.95 -20.57 -17.93
N ASN A 270 -4.09 -20.42 -16.61
CA ASN A 270 -4.51 -19.20 -15.94
C ASN A 270 -3.30 -18.32 -15.56
N ILE A 271 -2.46 -17.96 -16.58
CA ILE A 271 -1.20 -17.23 -16.40
C ILE A 271 -1.37 -15.77 -16.82
N HIS A 272 -1.05 -14.84 -15.94
CA HIS A 272 -1.23 -13.41 -16.10
C HIS A 272 0.03 -12.63 -15.75
N SER A 273 0.16 -11.42 -16.29
CA SER A 273 1.18 -10.49 -15.83
C SER A 273 0.82 -9.93 -14.44
N ASN A 274 1.82 -9.39 -13.73
CA ASN A 274 1.64 -8.71 -12.44
C ASN A 274 0.61 -7.56 -12.48
N GLU A 275 0.31 -7.03 -13.68
CA GLU A 275 -0.73 -6.01 -13.88
C GLU A 275 -2.12 -6.51 -13.47
N PHE A 276 -2.36 -7.82 -13.46
CA PHE A 276 -3.59 -8.40 -12.92
C PHE A 276 -3.85 -7.91 -11.48
N ILE A 277 -2.81 -7.90 -10.65
CA ILE A 277 -2.87 -7.39 -9.28
C ILE A 277 -2.80 -5.86 -9.24
N LEU A 278 -1.74 -5.29 -9.80
CA LEU A 278 -1.43 -3.87 -9.63
C LEU A 278 -2.50 -2.95 -10.24
N SER A 279 -2.91 -3.26 -11.47
CA SER A 279 -4.00 -2.53 -12.15
C SER A 279 -5.39 -2.96 -11.65
N GLY A 280 -5.56 -4.21 -11.23
CA GLY A 280 -6.79 -4.71 -10.61
C GLY A 280 -7.16 -3.91 -9.37
N ILE A 281 -6.22 -3.70 -8.45
CA ILE A 281 -6.41 -2.89 -7.24
C ILE A 281 -6.70 -1.43 -7.58
N LEU A 282 -5.96 -0.82 -8.52
CA LEU A 282 -6.23 0.56 -8.93
C LEU A 282 -7.67 0.72 -9.49
N LYS A 283 -8.14 -0.23 -10.28
CA LYS A 283 -9.47 -0.22 -10.91
C LYS A 283 -10.58 -0.79 -10.03
N GLN A 284 -10.21 -1.49 -8.94
CA GLN A 284 -11.13 -2.29 -8.12
C GLN A 284 -11.95 -3.27 -8.97
N SER A 285 -11.27 -3.95 -9.89
CA SER A 285 -11.88 -4.94 -10.79
C SER A 285 -10.86 -5.98 -11.23
N VAL A 286 -11.31 -7.23 -11.34
CA VAL A 286 -10.51 -8.36 -11.85
C VAL A 286 -10.66 -8.45 -13.37
N ASP A 287 -9.54 -8.54 -14.10
CA ASP A 287 -9.54 -8.60 -15.58
C ASP A 287 -8.70 -9.79 -16.08
N TYR A 288 -9.36 -10.92 -16.27
CA TYR A 288 -8.75 -12.15 -16.77
C TYR A 288 -8.38 -12.09 -18.27
N LYS A 289 -8.82 -11.07 -19.02
CA LYS A 289 -8.61 -10.99 -20.47
C LYS A 289 -7.40 -10.13 -20.81
N SER A 290 -7.34 -8.90 -20.27
CA SER A 290 -6.33 -7.92 -20.67
C SER A 290 -4.93 -8.26 -20.22
N TYR A 291 -4.79 -8.99 -19.12
CA TYR A 291 -3.49 -9.31 -18.53
C TYR A 291 -3.05 -10.75 -18.73
N LYS A 292 -3.86 -11.57 -19.44
CA LYS A 292 -3.53 -12.97 -19.74
C LYS A 292 -2.31 -13.04 -20.65
N MET A 293 -1.28 -13.77 -20.23
CA MET A 293 -0.07 -14.01 -21.01
C MET A 293 -0.31 -15.18 -21.99
N LYS A 294 0.22 -15.04 -23.22
CA LYS A 294 0.10 -16.07 -24.26
C LYS A 294 1.45 -16.73 -24.48
N PHE A 295 1.49 -18.03 -24.37
CA PHE A 295 2.67 -18.84 -24.65
C PHE A 295 2.36 -19.80 -25.78
N GLU A 296 2.95 -19.58 -26.98
CA GLU A 296 2.77 -20.48 -28.12
C GLU A 296 3.53 -21.80 -27.88
N ASN A 297 2.81 -22.91 -27.92
CA ASN A 297 3.43 -24.22 -28.01
C ASN A 297 4.06 -24.36 -29.38
N THR A 298 5.36 -24.12 -29.52
CA THR A 298 6.12 -24.45 -30.74
C THR A 298 6.28 -25.95 -30.83
N THR A 299 5.19 -26.68 -31.10
CA THR A 299 5.27 -27.99 -31.70
C THR A 299 5.65 -27.77 -33.16
N LYS A 300 6.94 -27.80 -33.47
CA LYS A 300 7.41 -27.93 -34.85
C LYS A 300 6.85 -29.26 -35.37
N SER A 301 5.79 -29.18 -36.14
CA SER A 301 5.37 -30.28 -37.00
C SER A 301 6.50 -30.47 -38.03
N HIS A 302 7.38 -31.44 -37.79
CA HIS A 302 8.24 -31.95 -38.85
C HIS A 302 7.36 -32.66 -39.84
N SER A 303 6.88 -31.95 -40.85
CA SER A 303 6.37 -32.55 -42.07
C SER A 303 7.58 -33.08 -42.83
N THR A 304 7.91 -34.35 -42.62
CA THR A 304 8.81 -35.13 -43.48
C THR A 304 8.07 -35.40 -44.79
N SER A 305 8.14 -34.47 -45.76
CA SER A 305 7.80 -34.73 -47.13
C SER A 305 9.00 -35.37 -47.86
N GLY A 306 9.22 -36.68 -47.60
CA GLY A 306 10.16 -37.52 -48.35
C GLY A 306 9.47 -38.16 -49.53
N GLY A 307 9.12 -37.40 -50.55
CA GLY A 307 8.67 -37.95 -51.82
C GLY A 307 9.82 -38.26 -52.78
N ARG A 308 10.40 -39.44 -52.70
CA ARG A 308 11.28 -39.98 -53.75
C ARG A 308 10.49 -40.30 -55.01
N LYS A 309 10.54 -39.44 -56.01
CA LYS A 309 10.12 -39.79 -57.38
C LYS A 309 11.15 -40.72 -57.99
N ARG A 310 10.84 -42.00 -58.17
CA ARG A 310 11.55 -42.89 -59.04
C ARG A 310 11.16 -42.57 -60.49
N LYS A 311 12.13 -42.19 -61.35
CA LYS A 311 12.00 -42.18 -62.79
C LYS A 311 12.10 -43.61 -63.29
N ARG A 312 11.19 -43.96 -64.16
CA ARG A 312 11.31 -45.05 -65.17
C ARG A 312 11.75 -44.43 -66.48
#